data_7943a0a67d942bd112444334ca467673
#
_entry.id   7943a0a67d942bd112444334ca467673
#
_cell.length_a   1.000
_cell.length_b   1.000
_cell.length_c   1.000
_cell.angle_alpha   90.00
_cell.angle_beta   90.00
_cell.angle_gamma   90.00
#
_symmetry.space_group_name_H-M   'P 1'
#
loop_
_entity.id
_entity.type
_entity.pdbx_description
1 polymer ?
#
loop_
_entity_poly.entity_id
_entity_poly.type
_entity_poly.pdbx_seq_one_letter_code
_entity_poly.pdbx_strand_id
1 'polypeptide(L)'
;MKLMPTEQYAIRPMMVKDIVLVSTLATLTMPYPWSETVFYDCLKSEYESRVLIKDGLILGFVVLLMRAGECHLMNIAVHPSYQGHGYGKKLLSCALQVAEERKACQILLEVRKSNDSAIKLYEDSGFSEVGVRPDYYPGDHGREDAVIMSLFVV
;
A
#
# COMPACT_ATOMS: atom_id res chain seq x y z
N MET A 1 31.36 -16.76 -16.34
CA MET A 1 30.87 -15.69 -15.46
C MET A 1 29.55 -16.10 -14.82
N LYS A 2 29.52 -16.07 -13.52
CA LYS A 2 28.32 -16.47 -12.80
C LYS A 2 27.39 -15.26 -12.72
N LEU A 3 26.25 -15.33 -13.42
CA LEU A 3 25.24 -14.28 -13.31
C LEU A 3 24.59 -14.35 -11.92
N MET A 4 24.56 -13.22 -11.24
CA MET A 4 23.78 -13.13 -10.00
C MET A 4 22.32 -13.37 -10.35
N PRO A 5 21.61 -14.24 -9.60
CA PRO A 5 20.21 -14.42 -9.84
C PRO A 5 19.51 -13.07 -9.61
N THR A 6 18.85 -12.57 -10.67
CA THR A 6 18.00 -11.41 -10.54
C THR A 6 16.90 -11.77 -9.54
N GLU A 7 16.67 -10.89 -8.59
CA GLU A 7 15.59 -11.06 -7.64
C GLU A 7 14.28 -11.18 -8.41
N GLN A 8 13.72 -12.39 -8.43
CA GLN A 8 12.50 -12.65 -9.18
C GLN A 8 11.29 -12.46 -8.31
N TYR A 9 10.60 -11.38 -8.54
CA TYR A 9 9.29 -11.14 -7.93
C TYR A 9 8.31 -10.77 -9.03
N ALA A 10 7.03 -10.90 -8.74
CA ALA A 10 5.97 -10.46 -9.63
C ALA A 10 4.91 -9.70 -8.84
N ILE A 11 4.32 -8.71 -9.47
CA ILE A 11 3.14 -8.02 -8.94
C ILE A 11 1.99 -8.31 -9.89
N ARG A 12 0.90 -8.83 -9.35
CA ARG A 12 -0.28 -9.18 -10.13
C ARG A 12 -1.56 -8.72 -9.44
N PRO A 13 -2.70 -8.68 -10.15
CA PRO A 13 -3.99 -8.39 -9.52
C PRO A 13 -4.28 -9.36 -8.38
N MET A 14 -4.82 -8.81 -7.28
CA MET A 14 -5.30 -9.61 -6.17
C MET A 14 -6.56 -10.35 -6.57
N MET A 15 -6.65 -11.63 -6.21
CA MET A 15 -7.79 -12.47 -6.51
C MET A 15 -8.44 -12.95 -5.21
N VAL A 16 -9.67 -13.47 -5.32
CA VAL A 16 -10.41 -14.00 -4.17
C VAL A 16 -9.58 -15.02 -3.40
N LYS A 17 -8.85 -15.88 -4.09
CA LYS A 17 -7.99 -16.91 -3.46
C LYS A 17 -6.87 -16.33 -2.60
N ASP A 18 -6.52 -15.07 -2.79
CA ASP A 18 -5.42 -14.42 -2.06
C ASP A 18 -5.86 -13.83 -0.73
N ILE A 19 -7.15 -13.62 -0.53
CA ILE A 19 -7.69 -12.79 0.58
C ILE A 19 -7.29 -13.33 1.95
N VAL A 20 -7.33 -14.63 2.16
CA VAL A 20 -6.93 -15.22 3.45
C VAL A 20 -5.48 -14.87 3.79
N LEU A 21 -4.57 -15.02 2.82
CA LEU A 21 -3.15 -14.73 3.02
C LEU A 21 -2.89 -13.24 3.17
N VAL A 22 -3.59 -12.40 2.39
CA VAL A 22 -3.49 -10.94 2.49
C VAL A 22 -3.99 -10.46 3.86
N SER A 23 -5.11 -10.98 4.33
CA SER A 23 -5.66 -10.65 5.64
C SER A 23 -4.70 -11.08 6.76
N THR A 24 -4.10 -12.25 6.65
CA THR A 24 -3.10 -12.72 7.61
C THR A 24 -1.89 -11.79 7.64
N LEU A 25 -1.42 -11.37 6.47
CA LEU A 25 -0.29 -10.45 6.36
C LEU A 25 -0.63 -9.09 6.98
N ALA A 26 -1.83 -8.58 6.75
CA ALA A 26 -2.30 -7.34 7.37
C ALA A 26 -2.28 -7.44 8.90
N THR A 27 -2.71 -8.58 9.45
CA THR A 27 -2.69 -8.83 10.90
C THR A 27 -1.27 -8.79 11.46
N LEU A 28 -0.27 -9.25 10.69
CA LEU A 28 1.12 -9.23 11.11
C LEU A 28 1.76 -7.84 11.07
N THR A 29 1.19 -6.91 10.31
CA THR A 29 1.83 -5.61 10.04
C THR A 29 1.12 -4.43 10.67
N MET A 30 -0.15 -4.57 11.05
CA MET A 30 -0.98 -3.44 11.47
C MET A 30 -1.67 -3.71 12.80
N PRO A 31 -1.77 -2.71 13.71
CA PRO A 31 -2.48 -2.87 14.97
C PRO A 31 -4.00 -2.99 14.79
N TYR A 32 -4.56 -2.40 13.72
CA TYR A 32 -6.00 -2.40 13.43
C TYR A 32 -6.21 -2.84 11.99
N PRO A 33 -5.97 -4.13 11.68
CA PRO A 33 -6.01 -4.62 10.30
C PRO A 33 -7.42 -4.70 9.75
N TRP A 34 -7.54 -4.58 8.41
CA TRP A 34 -8.81 -4.84 7.73
C TRP A 34 -9.18 -6.32 7.83
N SER A 35 -10.49 -6.57 7.89
CA SER A 35 -11.04 -7.92 7.83
C SER A 35 -11.02 -8.46 6.39
N GLU A 36 -11.23 -9.78 6.26
CA GLU A 36 -11.36 -10.40 4.94
C GLU A 36 -12.50 -9.77 4.13
N THR A 37 -13.61 -9.41 4.78
CA THR A 37 -14.75 -8.77 4.11
C THR A 37 -14.35 -7.46 3.45
N VAL A 38 -13.54 -6.64 4.12
CA VAL A 38 -13.06 -5.37 3.55
C VAL A 38 -12.20 -5.63 2.33
N PHE A 39 -11.29 -6.62 2.39
CA PHE A 39 -10.47 -6.97 1.23
C PHE A 39 -11.31 -7.48 0.06
N TYR A 40 -12.37 -8.23 0.34
CA TYR A 40 -13.33 -8.65 -0.69
C TYR A 40 -13.95 -7.45 -1.41
N ASP A 41 -14.38 -6.45 -0.65
CA ASP A 41 -14.96 -5.23 -1.21
C ASP A 41 -13.97 -4.50 -2.11
N CYS A 42 -12.67 -4.62 -1.82
CA CYS A 42 -11.61 -4.01 -2.61
C CYS A 42 -11.28 -4.76 -3.91
N LEU A 43 -12.04 -5.79 -4.27
CA LEU A 43 -11.93 -6.44 -5.57
C LEU A 43 -12.93 -5.88 -6.60
N LYS A 44 -13.77 -4.92 -6.21
CA LYS A 44 -14.72 -4.26 -7.11
C LYS A 44 -13.99 -3.35 -8.08
N SER A 45 -14.67 -3.00 -9.19
CA SER A 45 -14.06 -2.33 -10.36
C SER A 45 -13.43 -0.96 -10.07
N GLU A 46 -13.86 -0.25 -9.05
CA GLU A 46 -13.29 1.05 -8.67
C GLU A 46 -11.95 0.91 -7.94
N TYR A 47 -11.61 -0.30 -7.51
CA TYR A 47 -10.36 -0.59 -6.84
C TYR A 47 -9.35 -1.24 -7.77
N GLU A 48 -8.09 -0.97 -7.48
CA GLU A 48 -6.95 -1.65 -8.10
C GLU A 48 -6.14 -2.25 -6.96
N SER A 49 -6.28 -3.54 -6.74
CA SER A 49 -5.60 -4.27 -5.66
C SER A 49 -4.57 -5.21 -6.26
N ARG A 50 -3.36 -5.17 -5.73
CA ARG A 50 -2.22 -5.95 -6.23
C ARG A 50 -1.56 -6.71 -5.10
N VAL A 51 -1.01 -7.88 -5.43
CA VAL A 51 -0.15 -8.65 -4.52
C VAL A 51 1.23 -8.78 -5.13
N LEU A 52 2.25 -8.71 -4.27
CA LEU A 52 3.64 -8.95 -4.64
C LEU A 52 4.01 -10.36 -4.22
N ILE A 53 4.48 -11.14 -5.17
CA ILE A 53 4.78 -12.56 -4.99
C ILE A 53 6.24 -12.83 -5.31
N LYS A 54 6.87 -13.63 -4.45
CA LYS A 54 8.22 -14.14 -4.68
C LYS A 54 8.26 -15.59 -4.20
N ASP A 55 8.81 -16.47 -5.05
CA ASP A 55 8.93 -17.90 -4.75
C ASP A 55 7.59 -18.53 -4.31
N GLY A 56 6.51 -18.12 -4.96
CA GLY A 56 5.16 -18.61 -4.67
C GLY A 56 4.51 -18.07 -3.41
N LEU A 57 5.19 -17.15 -2.71
CA LEU A 57 4.70 -16.56 -1.46
C LEU A 57 4.25 -15.12 -1.66
N ILE A 58 3.13 -14.74 -1.05
CA ILE A 58 2.70 -13.34 -1.02
C ILE A 58 3.50 -12.62 0.06
N LEU A 59 4.34 -11.67 -0.38
CA LEU A 59 5.19 -10.89 0.52
C LEU A 59 4.62 -9.53 0.84
N GLY A 60 3.67 -9.05 0.05
CA GLY A 60 3.09 -7.74 0.25
C GLY A 60 1.88 -7.51 -0.63
N PHE A 61 1.21 -6.39 -0.38
CA PHE A 61 0.05 -5.97 -1.17
C PHE A 61 -0.08 -4.45 -1.18
N VAL A 62 -0.83 -3.95 -2.15
CA VAL A 62 -1.27 -2.55 -2.21
C VAL A 62 -2.70 -2.51 -2.71
N VAL A 63 -3.50 -1.65 -2.11
CA VAL A 63 -4.90 -1.41 -2.50
C VAL A 63 -5.07 0.06 -2.84
N LEU A 64 -5.55 0.32 -4.05
CA LEU A 64 -5.81 1.65 -4.57
C LEU A 64 -7.30 1.81 -4.86
N LEU A 65 -7.82 2.99 -4.61
CA LEU A 65 -9.19 3.35 -4.98
C LEU A 65 -9.13 4.49 -6.00
N MET A 66 -9.76 4.29 -7.15
CA MET A 66 -9.86 5.31 -8.20
C MET A 66 -11.18 6.05 -8.05
N ARG A 67 -11.12 7.34 -7.79
CA ARG A 67 -12.33 8.16 -7.61
C ARG A 67 -12.09 9.58 -8.05
N ALA A 68 -13.00 10.11 -8.90
CA ALA A 68 -13.01 11.53 -9.30
C ALA A 68 -11.67 12.02 -9.88
N GLY A 69 -10.99 11.19 -10.67
CA GLY A 69 -9.71 11.56 -11.29
C GLY A 69 -8.52 11.48 -10.34
N GLU A 70 -8.71 10.94 -9.14
CA GLU A 70 -7.66 10.77 -8.16
C GLU A 70 -7.44 9.30 -7.85
N CYS A 71 -6.21 8.96 -7.47
CA CYS A 71 -5.86 7.66 -6.95
C CYS A 71 -5.65 7.77 -5.44
N HIS A 72 -6.41 7.01 -4.66
CA HIS A 72 -6.24 6.95 -3.20
C HIS A 72 -5.54 5.65 -2.85
N LEU A 73 -4.36 5.75 -2.23
CA LEU A 73 -3.68 4.59 -1.69
C LEU A 73 -4.34 4.25 -0.36
N MET A 74 -5.11 3.17 -0.33
CA MET A 74 -5.93 2.79 0.80
C MET A 74 -5.19 1.93 1.82
N ASN A 75 -4.30 1.08 1.35
CA ASN A 75 -3.55 0.17 2.21
C ASN A 75 -2.33 -0.37 1.47
N ILE A 76 -1.24 -0.53 2.20
CA ILE A 76 0.00 -1.12 1.68
C ILE A 76 0.72 -1.82 2.82
N ALA A 77 1.23 -3.00 2.58
CA ALA A 77 2.01 -3.72 3.58
C ALA A 77 3.02 -4.66 2.95
N VAL A 78 4.12 -4.88 3.66
CA VAL A 78 5.13 -5.88 3.34
C VAL A 78 5.31 -6.76 4.57
N HIS A 79 5.40 -8.07 4.36
CA HIS A 79 5.61 -9.03 5.43
C HIS A 79 6.81 -8.62 6.30
N PRO A 80 6.70 -8.67 7.63
CA PRO A 80 7.77 -8.20 8.53
C PRO A 80 9.15 -8.79 8.24
N SER A 81 9.22 -10.06 7.86
CA SER A 81 10.48 -10.74 7.54
C SER A 81 11.13 -10.25 6.24
N TYR A 82 10.41 -9.50 5.43
CA TYR A 82 10.87 -9.04 4.12
C TYR A 82 10.93 -7.51 4.00
N GLN A 83 10.68 -6.82 5.09
CA GLN A 83 10.85 -5.36 5.14
C GLN A 83 12.33 -5.00 5.07
N GLY A 84 12.62 -3.79 4.58
CA GLY A 84 14.00 -3.32 4.42
C GLY A 84 14.70 -3.83 3.16
N HIS A 85 13.99 -4.50 2.25
CA HIS A 85 14.54 -5.03 1.00
C HIS A 85 14.04 -4.31 -0.25
N GLY A 86 13.31 -3.20 -0.08
CA GLY A 86 12.83 -2.39 -1.20
C GLY A 86 11.49 -2.81 -1.78
N TYR A 87 10.79 -3.78 -1.19
CA TYR A 87 9.49 -4.24 -1.70
C TYR A 87 8.39 -3.17 -1.57
N GLY A 88 8.43 -2.38 -0.51
CA GLY A 88 7.51 -1.25 -0.35
C GLY A 88 7.63 -0.24 -1.49
N LYS A 89 8.86 0.07 -1.90
CA LYS A 89 9.12 0.94 -3.05
C LYS A 89 8.60 0.34 -4.35
N LYS A 90 8.73 -0.98 -4.53
CA LYS A 90 8.22 -1.68 -5.71
C LYS A 90 6.70 -1.62 -5.78
N LEU A 91 6.02 -1.77 -4.65
CA LEU A 91 4.57 -1.63 -4.56
C LEU A 91 4.13 -0.18 -4.85
N LEU A 92 4.86 0.81 -4.35
CA LEU A 92 4.57 2.22 -4.64
C LEU A 92 4.80 2.55 -6.11
N SER A 93 5.87 2.01 -6.73
CA SER A 93 6.11 2.19 -8.16
C SER A 93 4.98 1.59 -8.99
N CYS A 94 4.46 0.44 -8.58
CA CYS A 94 3.29 -0.16 -9.22
C CYS A 94 2.07 0.75 -9.07
N ALA A 95 1.85 1.31 -7.88
CA ALA A 95 0.75 2.25 -7.64
C ALA A 95 0.84 3.47 -8.56
N LEU A 96 2.03 4.04 -8.71
CA LEU A 96 2.25 5.17 -9.60
C LEU A 96 1.95 4.80 -11.05
N GLN A 97 2.39 3.63 -11.50
CA GLN A 97 2.11 3.14 -12.85
C GLN A 97 0.62 2.98 -13.09
N VAL A 98 -0.10 2.38 -12.14
CA VAL A 98 -1.56 2.22 -12.23
C VAL A 98 -2.25 3.58 -12.30
N ALA A 99 -1.82 4.54 -11.45
CA ALA A 99 -2.37 5.88 -11.46
C ALA A 99 -2.17 6.57 -12.81
N GLU A 100 -0.99 6.43 -13.42
CA GLU A 100 -0.70 6.96 -14.75
C GLU A 100 -1.60 6.32 -15.82
N GLU A 101 -1.73 5.00 -15.79
CA GLU A 101 -2.58 4.25 -16.75
C GLU A 101 -4.05 4.65 -16.62
N ARG A 102 -4.51 4.92 -15.42
CA ARG A 102 -5.89 5.34 -15.14
C ARG A 102 -6.07 6.85 -15.28
N LYS A 103 -5.03 7.58 -15.68
CA LYS A 103 -5.04 9.03 -15.89
C LYS A 103 -5.44 9.81 -14.64
N ALA A 104 -5.04 9.34 -13.49
CA ALA A 104 -5.22 10.07 -12.24
C ALA A 104 -4.25 11.26 -12.21
N CYS A 105 -4.70 12.39 -11.66
CA CYS A 105 -3.85 13.57 -11.57
C CYS A 105 -2.94 13.54 -10.34
N GLN A 106 -3.30 12.78 -9.31
CA GLN A 106 -2.50 12.65 -8.10
C GLN A 106 -2.81 11.36 -7.37
N ILE A 107 -1.86 10.97 -6.51
CA ILE A 107 -2.06 9.90 -5.54
C ILE A 107 -2.14 10.55 -4.16
N LEU A 108 -3.19 10.24 -3.42
CA LEU A 108 -3.40 10.69 -2.05
C LEU A 108 -3.32 9.51 -1.10
N LEU A 109 -2.79 9.73 0.08
CA LEU A 109 -2.80 8.72 1.15
C LEU A 109 -2.93 9.38 2.52
N GLU A 110 -3.33 8.57 3.48
CA GLU A 110 -3.36 8.94 4.88
C GLU A 110 -2.48 7.96 5.64
N VAL A 111 -1.67 8.47 6.57
CA VAL A 111 -0.74 7.64 7.34
C VAL A 111 -0.75 8.12 8.80
N ARG A 112 -0.64 7.18 9.74
CA ARG A 112 -0.52 7.52 11.16
C ARG A 112 0.67 8.43 11.38
N LYS A 113 0.47 9.50 12.14
CA LYS A 113 1.54 10.44 12.47
C LYS A 113 2.74 9.75 13.11
N SER A 114 2.52 8.68 13.87
CA SER A 114 3.58 7.92 14.54
C SER A 114 4.30 6.93 13.64
N ASN A 115 3.80 6.69 12.42
CA ASN A 115 4.38 5.70 11.51
C ASN A 115 5.55 6.31 10.71
N ASP A 116 6.67 6.52 11.39
CA ASP A 116 7.84 7.19 10.82
C ASP A 116 8.42 6.45 9.62
N SER A 117 8.44 5.12 9.66
CA SER A 117 9.01 4.31 8.56
C SER A 117 8.18 4.43 7.29
N ALA A 118 6.85 4.45 7.40
CA ALA A 118 5.95 4.62 6.26
C ALA A 118 6.07 6.05 5.70
N ILE A 119 6.07 7.06 6.56
CA ILE A 119 6.21 8.46 6.15
C ILE A 119 7.52 8.64 5.37
N LYS A 120 8.62 8.09 5.89
CA LYS A 120 9.92 8.15 5.21
C LYS A 120 9.85 7.47 3.84
N LEU A 121 9.24 6.31 3.75
CA LEU A 121 9.06 5.60 2.47
C LEU A 121 8.31 6.47 1.46
N TYR A 122 7.24 7.11 1.89
CA TYR A 122 6.44 7.98 1.02
C TYR A 122 7.24 9.23 0.60
N GLU A 123 7.91 9.88 1.54
CA GLU A 123 8.75 11.05 1.23
C GLU A 123 9.87 10.69 0.24
N ASP A 124 10.54 9.56 0.46
CA ASP A 124 11.59 9.08 -0.44
C ASP A 124 11.06 8.75 -1.84
N SER A 125 9.76 8.49 -1.95
CA SER A 125 9.08 8.22 -3.22
C SER A 125 8.48 9.47 -3.86
N GLY A 126 8.67 10.65 -3.26
CA GLY A 126 8.25 11.92 -3.83
C GLY A 126 6.96 12.50 -3.26
N PHE A 127 6.35 11.84 -2.28
CA PHE A 127 5.14 12.37 -1.62
C PHE A 127 5.49 13.54 -0.71
N SER A 128 4.57 14.50 -0.61
CA SER A 128 4.67 15.65 0.29
C SER A 128 3.45 15.70 1.19
N GLU A 129 3.65 16.16 2.43
CA GLU A 129 2.54 16.39 3.35
C GLU A 129 1.70 17.57 2.88
N VAL A 130 0.38 17.37 2.81
CA VAL A 130 -0.56 18.39 2.37
C VAL A 130 -1.62 18.72 3.41
N GLY A 131 -1.70 17.97 4.50
CA GLY A 131 -2.67 18.23 5.55
C GLY A 131 -2.59 17.22 6.68
N VAL A 132 -3.47 17.42 7.66
CA VAL A 132 -3.61 16.56 8.82
C VAL A 132 -5.10 16.37 9.09
N ARG A 133 -5.52 15.14 9.41
CA ARG A 133 -6.84 14.86 9.96
C ARG A 133 -6.68 14.58 11.45
N PRO A 134 -7.15 15.49 12.33
CA PRO A 134 -7.03 15.27 13.77
C PRO A 134 -7.86 14.07 14.23
N ASP A 135 -7.33 13.31 15.17
CA ASP A 135 -8.05 12.23 15.87
C ASP A 135 -8.70 11.22 14.92
N TYR A 136 -7.99 10.86 13.86
CA TYR A 136 -8.53 10.04 12.77
C TYR A 136 -8.45 8.54 13.07
N TYR A 137 -7.29 8.08 13.57
CA TYR A 137 -7.05 6.66 13.81
C TYR A 137 -7.32 6.27 15.26
N PRO A 138 -7.85 5.06 15.53
CA PRO A 138 -7.90 4.55 16.89
C PRO A 138 -6.48 4.29 17.42
N GLY A 139 -6.27 4.45 18.70
CA GLY A 139 -5.00 4.22 19.36
C GLY A 139 -5.19 3.71 20.78
N ASP A 140 -4.12 3.15 21.37
CA ASP A 140 -4.18 2.54 22.70
C ASP A 140 -4.34 3.58 23.82
N HIS A 141 -3.90 4.80 23.57
CA HIS A 141 -3.94 5.91 24.54
C HIS A 141 -4.75 7.11 24.02
N GLY A 142 -5.82 6.82 23.27
CA GLY A 142 -6.65 7.80 22.61
C GLY A 142 -6.47 7.74 21.11
N ARG A 143 -7.05 8.71 20.41
CA ARG A 143 -6.99 8.73 18.94
C ARG A 143 -5.74 9.42 18.46
N GLU A 144 -5.29 9.04 17.29
CA GLU A 144 -4.08 9.54 16.65
C GLU A 144 -4.41 10.28 15.35
N ASP A 145 -3.68 11.36 15.08
CA ASP A 145 -3.82 12.11 13.83
C ASP A 145 -3.36 11.29 12.63
N ALA A 146 -3.98 11.57 11.48
CA ALA A 146 -3.50 11.12 10.18
C ALA A 146 -2.78 12.27 9.49
N VAL A 147 -1.61 11.96 8.93
CA VAL A 147 -0.92 12.87 8.01
C VAL A 147 -1.43 12.55 6.61
N ILE A 148 -1.86 13.57 5.87
CA ILE A 148 -2.29 13.41 4.48
C ILE A 148 -1.12 13.76 3.58
N MET A 149 -0.79 12.86 2.67
CA MET A 149 0.32 13.04 1.73
C MET A 149 -0.17 12.91 0.30
N SER A 150 0.50 13.60 -0.61
CA SER A 150 0.14 13.62 -2.02
C SER A 150 1.37 13.56 -2.91
N LEU A 151 1.21 12.89 -4.05
CA LEU A 151 2.18 12.87 -5.14
C LEU A 151 1.42 13.18 -6.42
N PHE A 152 1.85 14.23 -7.13
CA PHE A 152 1.27 14.55 -8.44
C PHE A 152 1.77 13.58 -9.49
N VAL A 153 0.84 13.12 -10.32
CA VAL A 153 1.10 12.23 -11.46
C VAL A 153 1.15 13.10 -12.72
N VAL A 154 2.29 13.11 -13.36
CA VAL A 154 2.52 13.98 -14.52
C VAL A 154 2.40 13.21 -15.82
#